data_4f4468d4d1f21c269f5e9c9666d3e66d
#
_entry.id   4f4468d4d1f21c269f5e9c9666d3e66d
#
_cell.length_a   1.000
_cell.length_b   1.000
_cell.length_c   1.000
_cell.angle_alpha   90.00
_cell.angle_beta   90.00
_cell.angle_gamma   90.00
#
_symmetry.space_group_name_H-M   'P 1'
#
loop_
_entity.id
_entity.type
_entity.pdbx_description
1 polymer ?
#
loop_
_entity_poly.entity_id
_entity_poly.type
_entity_poly.pdbx_seq_one_letter_code
_entity_poly.pdbx_strand_id
1 'polypeptide(L)'
;VNDIFNQVISEPDEQDQTAADEWLCIWQENPDEETCFNLLTKHGFEASIITKQLHQIRSSSKYRHLSSHTQPRFDAVVPMLVEASSTKSNRTDTLLRLLSFLETISRRSSYLTFLHEHPQALQQLADIMSQSSWVAAYLTRYPILLDELLSAQLMDTKYNWQKLHNELSGSLFACHDDTEAKMDVLRHFQHAQVF
;
A
#
# COMPACT_ATOMS: atom_id res chain seq x y z
N VAL A 1 21.22 26.81 24.67
CA VAL A 1 21.08 25.36 24.60
C VAL A 1 19.63 24.97 24.27
N ASN A 2 18.67 25.91 24.36
CA ASN A 2 17.24 25.62 24.10
C ASN A 2 16.79 25.80 22.63
N ASP A 3 17.64 26.37 21.75
CA ASP A 3 17.22 26.67 20.37
C ASP A 3 17.42 25.48 19.40
N ILE A 4 18.14 24.43 19.78
CA ILE A 4 18.39 23.26 18.93
C ILE A 4 17.29 22.22 19.10
N PHE A 5 16.54 22.25 20.20
CA PHE A 5 15.47 21.26 20.46
C PHE A 5 14.15 21.58 19.73
N ASN A 6 13.93 22.85 19.39
CA ASN A 6 12.72 23.29 18.69
C ASN A 6 12.78 23.11 17.16
N GLN A 7 13.93 22.67 16.62
CA GLN A 7 14.14 22.51 15.17
C GLN A 7 13.95 21.06 14.69
N VAL A 8 13.68 20.12 15.60
CA VAL A 8 13.54 18.69 15.29
C VAL A 8 12.09 18.19 15.38
N ILE A 9 11.19 19.00 15.96
CA ILE A 9 9.75 18.71 15.92
C ILE A 9 9.13 19.66 14.90
N SER A 10 9.30 19.36 13.62
CA SER A 10 8.40 19.89 12.59
C SER A 10 7.03 19.30 12.89
N GLU A 11 6.11 20.11 13.37
CA GLU A 11 4.69 19.79 13.41
C GLU A 11 4.29 19.37 11.98
N PRO A 12 3.50 18.30 11.79
CA PRO A 12 2.98 17.98 10.47
C PRO A 12 2.25 19.21 9.93
N ASP A 13 2.60 19.64 8.72
CA ASP A 13 2.03 20.81 8.07
C ASP A 13 0.49 20.76 8.18
N GLU A 14 -0.12 21.83 8.67
CA GLU A 14 -1.59 21.97 8.76
C GLU A 14 -2.28 21.75 7.40
N GLN A 15 -1.55 21.85 6.30
CA GLN A 15 -2.03 21.58 4.94
C GLN A 15 -2.21 20.08 4.65
N ASP A 16 -1.38 19.20 5.23
CA ASP A 16 -1.51 17.74 5.06
C ASP A 16 -2.70 17.17 5.86
N GLN A 17 -3.00 17.73 7.02
CA GLN A 17 -4.16 17.32 7.82
C GLN A 17 -5.50 17.70 7.17
N THR A 18 -5.58 18.87 6.54
CA THR A 18 -6.82 19.29 5.85
C THR A 18 -7.12 18.47 4.59
N ALA A 19 -6.10 18.01 3.87
CA ALA A 19 -6.28 17.16 2.68
C ALA A 19 -6.77 15.75 3.06
N ALA A 20 -6.20 15.15 4.10
CA ALA A 20 -6.64 13.84 4.59
C ALA A 20 -8.08 13.88 5.11
N ASP A 21 -8.49 14.98 5.78
CA ASP A 21 -9.84 15.16 6.29
C ASP A 21 -10.87 15.30 5.15
N GLU A 22 -10.50 15.90 4.01
CA GLU A 22 -11.38 16.01 2.83
C GLU A 22 -11.78 14.63 2.28
N TRP A 23 -10.86 13.65 2.30
CA TRP A 23 -11.10 12.30 1.79
C TRP A 23 -11.85 11.39 2.78
N LEU A 24 -11.95 11.74 4.05
CA LEU A 24 -12.69 10.95 5.05
C LEU A 24 -14.16 10.79 4.68
N CYS A 25 -14.77 11.79 4.04
CA CYS A 25 -16.17 11.73 3.62
C CYS A 25 -16.45 10.58 2.64
N ILE A 26 -15.46 10.16 1.84
CA ILE A 26 -15.62 9.11 0.82
C ILE A 26 -15.83 7.74 1.46
N TRP A 27 -15.32 7.54 2.69
CA TRP A 27 -15.36 6.24 3.38
C TRP A 27 -16.15 6.28 4.69
N GLN A 28 -17.12 7.16 4.86
CA GLN A 28 -18.03 7.18 6.01
C GLN A 28 -19.14 6.13 5.87
N GLU A 29 -19.81 5.78 6.99
CA GLU A 29 -20.91 4.81 7.00
C GLU A 29 -22.11 5.23 6.15
N ASN A 30 -22.41 6.55 6.10
CA ASN A 30 -23.43 7.16 5.26
C ASN A 30 -22.81 8.34 4.51
N PRO A 31 -22.05 8.09 3.46
CA PRO A 31 -21.51 9.18 2.67
C PRO A 31 -22.65 9.89 1.95
N ASP A 32 -22.63 11.23 1.94
CA ASP A 32 -23.42 11.97 0.99
C ASP A 32 -22.89 11.67 -0.41
N GLU A 33 -23.66 10.86 -1.15
CA GLU A 33 -23.22 10.36 -2.48
C GLU A 33 -22.92 11.49 -3.44
N GLU A 34 -23.68 12.60 -3.37
CA GLU A 34 -23.49 13.76 -4.24
C GLU A 34 -22.18 14.50 -3.88
N THR A 35 -21.92 14.72 -2.60
CA THR A 35 -20.69 15.36 -2.13
C THR A 35 -19.47 14.51 -2.50
N CYS A 36 -19.52 13.20 -2.27
CA CYS A 36 -18.42 12.29 -2.62
C CYS A 36 -18.17 12.24 -4.13
N PHE A 37 -19.25 12.21 -4.93
CA PHE A 37 -19.16 12.20 -6.38
C PHE A 37 -18.53 13.51 -6.90
N ASN A 38 -18.95 14.65 -6.38
CA ASN A 38 -18.44 15.96 -6.75
C ASN A 38 -16.96 16.11 -6.37
N LEU A 39 -16.56 15.62 -5.19
CA LEU A 39 -15.19 15.63 -4.71
C LEU A 39 -14.29 14.79 -5.63
N LEU A 40 -14.66 13.56 -5.91
CA LEU A 40 -13.91 12.68 -6.82
C LEU A 40 -13.76 13.31 -8.22
N THR A 41 -14.84 13.88 -8.75
CA THR A 41 -14.84 14.55 -10.06
C THR A 41 -13.94 15.78 -10.05
N LYS A 42 -14.00 16.61 -9.01
CA LYS A 42 -13.14 17.79 -8.82
C LYS A 42 -11.65 17.42 -8.90
N HIS A 43 -11.27 16.29 -8.32
CA HIS A 43 -9.90 15.79 -8.34
C HIS A 43 -9.57 14.94 -9.57
N GLY A 44 -10.49 14.86 -10.54
CA GLY A 44 -10.28 14.23 -11.84
C GLY A 44 -10.32 12.69 -11.83
N PHE A 45 -10.98 12.10 -10.84
CA PHE A 45 -11.32 10.68 -10.85
C PHE A 45 -12.57 10.41 -11.70
N GLU A 46 -12.67 9.20 -12.23
CA GLU A 46 -13.93 8.68 -12.77
C GLU A 46 -14.87 8.28 -11.63
N ALA A 47 -15.60 9.28 -11.07
CA ALA A 47 -16.34 9.15 -9.83
C ALA A 47 -17.34 7.97 -9.83
N SER A 48 -18.01 7.72 -10.96
CA SER A 48 -18.97 6.60 -11.10
C SER A 48 -18.31 5.22 -10.92
N ILE A 49 -17.08 5.06 -11.38
CA ILE A 49 -16.33 3.81 -11.25
C ILE A 49 -15.85 3.63 -9.81
N ILE A 50 -15.30 4.69 -9.23
CA ILE A 50 -14.76 4.65 -7.87
C ILE A 50 -15.87 4.42 -6.83
N THR A 51 -16.98 5.17 -6.89
CA THR A 51 -18.13 4.99 -5.99
C THR A 51 -18.68 3.56 -6.05
N LYS A 52 -18.82 3.00 -7.25
CA LYS A 52 -19.25 1.61 -7.43
C LYS A 52 -18.27 0.63 -6.77
N GLN A 53 -16.97 0.82 -6.96
CA GLN A 53 -15.94 -0.04 -6.37
C GLN A 53 -15.92 0.04 -4.85
N LEU A 54 -16.00 1.25 -4.29
CA LEU A 54 -16.05 1.44 -2.84
C LEU A 54 -17.30 0.77 -2.23
N HIS A 55 -18.45 0.93 -2.87
CA HIS A 55 -19.69 0.25 -2.45
C HIS A 55 -19.55 -1.28 -2.53
N GLN A 56 -18.91 -1.80 -3.59
CA GLN A 56 -18.66 -3.24 -3.75
C GLN A 56 -17.74 -3.78 -2.65
N ILE A 57 -16.67 -3.06 -2.29
CA ILE A 57 -15.78 -3.46 -1.20
C ILE A 57 -16.55 -3.49 0.11
N ARG A 58 -17.29 -2.44 0.44
CA ARG A 58 -18.07 -2.34 1.67
C ARG A 58 -19.13 -3.43 1.81
N SER A 59 -19.75 -3.82 0.70
CA SER A 59 -20.73 -4.91 0.65
C SER A 59 -20.09 -6.31 0.59
N SER A 60 -18.78 -6.40 0.37
CA SER A 60 -18.07 -7.67 0.22
C SER A 60 -18.07 -8.48 1.52
N SER A 61 -18.11 -9.81 1.37
CA SER A 61 -17.96 -10.73 2.50
C SER A 61 -16.62 -10.56 3.21
N LYS A 62 -15.56 -10.22 2.47
CA LYS A 62 -14.21 -9.99 3.02
C LYS A 62 -14.23 -8.85 4.03
N TYR A 63 -14.79 -7.71 3.66
CA TYR A 63 -14.87 -6.52 4.52
C TYR A 63 -15.79 -6.76 5.72
N ARG A 64 -16.99 -7.31 5.52
CA ARG A 64 -17.96 -7.56 6.60
C ARG A 64 -17.50 -8.56 7.66
N HIS A 65 -16.57 -9.46 7.33
CA HIS A 65 -16.01 -10.43 8.27
C HIS A 65 -14.65 -9.98 8.85
N LEU A 66 -14.25 -8.73 8.64
CA LEU A 66 -13.09 -8.18 9.35
C LEU A 66 -13.36 -8.13 10.85
N SER A 67 -12.35 -8.42 11.65
CA SER A 67 -12.47 -8.28 13.10
C SER A 67 -12.67 -6.81 13.48
N SER A 68 -13.32 -6.56 14.63
CA SER A 68 -13.47 -5.22 15.21
C SER A 68 -12.16 -4.46 15.39
N HIS A 69 -11.04 -5.16 15.40
CA HIS A 69 -9.69 -4.61 15.52
C HIS A 69 -9.07 -4.26 14.15
N THR A 70 -9.43 -4.99 13.11
CA THR A 70 -8.86 -4.83 11.76
C THR A 70 -9.66 -3.85 10.93
N GLN A 71 -10.98 -3.82 11.08
CA GLN A 71 -11.87 -2.96 10.32
C GLN A 71 -11.52 -1.46 10.45
N PRO A 72 -11.31 -0.89 11.65
CA PRO A 72 -10.94 0.53 11.77
C PRO A 72 -9.62 0.87 11.07
N ARG A 73 -8.65 -0.08 11.04
CA ARG A 73 -7.40 0.12 10.32
C ARG A 73 -7.60 0.12 8.81
N PHE A 74 -8.43 -0.78 8.32
CA PHE A 74 -8.83 -0.80 6.91
C PHE A 74 -9.49 0.53 6.53
N ASP A 75 -10.43 0.99 7.35
CA ASP A 75 -11.18 2.23 7.12
C ASP A 75 -10.26 3.46 7.11
N ALA A 76 -9.25 3.49 7.97
CA ALA A 76 -8.27 4.58 8.02
C ALA A 76 -7.35 4.62 6.79
N VAL A 77 -7.04 3.46 6.19
CA VAL A 77 -6.15 3.39 5.02
C VAL A 77 -6.86 3.82 3.73
N VAL A 78 -8.18 3.60 3.58
CA VAL A 78 -8.89 3.92 2.33
C VAL A 78 -8.76 5.39 1.92
N PRO A 79 -9.03 6.40 2.77
CA PRO A 79 -8.81 7.81 2.43
C PRO A 79 -7.39 8.12 1.99
N MET A 80 -6.39 7.53 2.65
CA MET A 80 -4.98 7.71 2.32
C MET A 80 -4.64 7.15 0.92
N LEU A 81 -5.29 6.05 0.50
CA LEU A 81 -5.12 5.52 -0.86
C LEU A 81 -5.70 6.47 -1.92
N VAL A 82 -6.85 7.10 -1.62
CA VAL A 82 -7.46 8.08 -2.52
C VAL A 82 -6.53 9.28 -2.68
N GLU A 83 -6.01 9.80 -1.58
CA GLU A 83 -5.04 10.91 -1.57
C GLU A 83 -3.79 10.56 -2.38
N ALA A 84 -3.13 9.44 -2.09
CA ALA A 84 -1.94 9.00 -2.79
C ALA A 84 -2.16 8.82 -4.30
N SER A 85 -3.36 8.42 -4.70
CA SER A 85 -3.75 8.25 -6.11
C SER A 85 -4.06 9.57 -6.80
N SER A 86 -4.54 10.58 -6.08
CA SER A 86 -4.97 11.88 -6.63
C SER A 86 -3.86 12.61 -7.38
N THR A 87 -2.62 12.41 -6.98
CA THR A 87 -1.42 13.02 -7.57
C THR A 87 -0.95 12.33 -8.86
N LYS A 88 -1.49 11.15 -9.19
CA LYS A 88 -1.03 10.34 -10.33
C LYS A 88 -1.78 10.73 -11.62
N SER A 89 -1.13 10.56 -12.77
CA SER A 89 -1.73 10.85 -14.07
C SER A 89 -2.90 9.93 -14.42
N ASN A 90 -2.78 8.65 -14.06
CA ASN A 90 -3.80 7.59 -14.22
C ASN A 90 -4.48 7.26 -12.88
N ARG A 91 -4.92 8.30 -12.15
CA ARG A 91 -5.40 8.24 -10.77
C ARG A 91 -6.51 7.23 -10.53
N THR A 92 -7.48 7.12 -11.43
CA THR A 92 -8.59 6.17 -11.33
C THR A 92 -8.08 4.73 -11.36
N ASP A 93 -7.26 4.38 -12.36
CA ASP A 93 -6.68 3.03 -12.47
C ASP A 93 -5.77 2.70 -11.29
N THR A 94 -4.97 3.69 -10.85
CA THR A 94 -4.09 3.53 -9.69
C THR A 94 -4.89 3.22 -8.44
N LEU A 95 -5.95 3.99 -8.18
CA LEU A 95 -6.82 3.75 -7.03
C LEU A 95 -7.51 2.38 -7.09
N LEU A 96 -8.01 1.97 -8.24
CA LEU A 96 -8.62 0.64 -8.41
C LEU A 96 -7.63 -0.49 -8.10
N ARG A 97 -6.37 -0.37 -8.54
CA ARG A 97 -5.32 -1.34 -8.25
C ARG A 97 -4.98 -1.37 -6.75
N LEU A 98 -4.85 -0.20 -6.12
CA LEU A 98 -4.60 -0.08 -4.69
C LEU A 98 -5.74 -0.66 -3.86
N LEU A 99 -7.00 -0.39 -4.22
CA LEU A 99 -8.17 -0.97 -3.54
C LEU A 99 -8.21 -2.50 -3.69
N SER A 100 -7.89 -3.04 -4.86
CA SER A 100 -7.79 -4.50 -5.07
C SER A 100 -6.68 -5.11 -4.21
N PHE A 101 -5.53 -4.46 -4.11
CA PHE A 101 -4.44 -4.86 -3.23
C PHE A 101 -4.86 -4.81 -1.76
N LEU A 102 -5.51 -3.71 -1.33
CA LEU A 102 -6.02 -3.56 0.04
C LEU A 102 -6.99 -4.69 0.42
N GLU A 103 -7.91 -5.08 -0.47
CA GLU A 103 -8.80 -6.23 -0.23
C GLU A 103 -8.02 -7.54 -0.05
N THR A 104 -6.90 -7.70 -0.74
CA THR A 104 -6.08 -8.91 -0.63
C THR A 104 -5.35 -8.99 0.71
N ILE A 105 -4.84 -7.86 1.20
CA ILE A 105 -4.15 -7.79 2.50
C ILE A 105 -5.09 -7.56 3.68
N SER A 106 -6.39 -7.41 3.46
CA SER A 106 -7.39 -6.99 4.45
C SER A 106 -7.39 -7.82 5.75
N ARG A 107 -7.04 -9.10 5.67
CA ARG A 107 -6.94 -10.00 6.84
C ARG A 107 -5.61 -9.91 7.58
N ARG A 108 -4.64 -9.19 7.07
CA ARG A 108 -3.31 -9.04 7.66
C ARG A 108 -3.19 -7.67 8.33
N SER A 109 -3.60 -7.59 9.58
CA SER A 109 -3.62 -6.32 10.33
C SER A 109 -2.26 -5.62 10.40
N SER A 110 -1.15 -6.37 10.35
CA SER A 110 0.21 -5.80 10.34
C SER A 110 0.47 -4.92 9.11
N TYR A 111 0.03 -5.35 7.91
CA TYR A 111 0.17 -4.54 6.70
C TYR A 111 -0.70 -3.29 6.73
N LEU A 112 -1.93 -3.40 7.23
CA LEU A 112 -2.82 -2.24 7.38
C LEU A 112 -2.24 -1.22 8.36
N THR A 113 -1.74 -1.68 9.51
CA THR A 113 -1.07 -0.82 10.50
C THR A 113 0.17 -0.17 9.88
N PHE A 114 0.99 -0.94 9.19
CA PHE A 114 2.18 -0.43 8.54
C PHE A 114 1.87 0.68 7.50
N LEU A 115 0.91 0.45 6.60
CA LEU A 115 0.52 1.44 5.59
C LEU A 115 -0.07 2.71 6.22
N HIS A 116 -0.79 2.57 7.34
CA HIS A 116 -1.34 3.71 8.07
C HIS A 116 -0.23 4.53 8.76
N GLU A 117 0.74 3.86 9.38
CA GLU A 117 1.83 4.52 10.13
C GLU A 117 2.93 5.09 9.23
N HIS A 118 3.02 4.61 7.96
CA HIS A 118 4.05 5.03 7.02
C HIS A 118 3.46 5.58 5.70
N PRO A 119 2.97 6.83 5.69
CA PRO A 119 2.39 7.45 4.49
C PRO A 119 3.34 7.46 3.29
N GLN A 120 4.65 7.59 3.54
CA GLN A 120 5.67 7.55 2.48
C GLN A 120 5.70 6.19 1.77
N ALA A 121 5.59 5.09 2.50
CA ALA A 121 5.52 3.75 1.91
C ALA A 121 4.26 3.59 1.05
N LEU A 122 3.14 4.19 1.48
CA LEU A 122 1.90 4.19 0.73
C LEU A 122 2.02 5.01 -0.57
N GLN A 123 2.69 6.17 -0.53
CA GLN A 123 2.98 6.97 -1.73
C GLN A 123 3.83 6.18 -2.73
N GLN A 124 4.88 5.51 -2.27
CA GLN A 124 5.74 4.67 -3.10
C GLN A 124 4.96 3.50 -3.72
N LEU A 125 4.09 2.86 -2.92
CA LEU A 125 3.19 1.82 -3.43
C LEU A 125 2.28 2.38 -4.54
N ALA A 126 1.74 3.58 -4.36
CA ALA A 126 0.93 4.24 -5.38
C ALA A 126 1.75 4.56 -6.65
N ASP A 127 3.02 4.97 -6.50
CA ASP A 127 3.92 5.19 -7.64
C ASP A 127 4.14 3.92 -8.45
N ILE A 128 4.49 2.84 -7.79
CA ILE A 128 4.70 1.53 -8.42
C ILE A 128 3.42 1.06 -9.12
N MET A 129 2.30 1.13 -8.43
CA MET A 129 0.99 0.71 -8.97
C MET A 129 0.52 1.59 -10.14
N SER A 130 0.93 2.86 -10.19
CA SER A 130 0.62 3.76 -11.29
C SER A 130 1.40 3.42 -12.56
N GLN A 131 2.66 3.02 -12.41
CA GLN A 131 3.57 2.81 -13.54
C GLN A 131 3.27 1.53 -14.32
N SER A 132 2.84 0.46 -13.66
CA SER A 132 2.66 -0.85 -14.30
C SER A 132 1.47 -1.63 -13.76
N SER A 133 0.53 -1.95 -14.67
CA SER A 133 -0.59 -2.84 -14.34
C SER A 133 -0.12 -4.27 -14.04
N TRP A 134 0.96 -4.71 -14.69
CA TRP A 134 1.54 -6.03 -14.44
C TRP A 134 2.14 -6.10 -13.04
N VAL A 135 2.92 -5.10 -12.63
CA VAL A 135 3.50 -5.03 -11.28
C VAL A 135 2.39 -5.00 -10.22
N ALA A 136 1.34 -4.20 -10.45
CA ALA A 136 0.19 -4.13 -9.55
C ALA A 136 -0.51 -5.49 -9.39
N ALA A 137 -0.75 -6.19 -10.49
CA ALA A 137 -1.35 -7.53 -10.46
C ALA A 137 -0.44 -8.55 -9.76
N TYR A 138 0.86 -8.47 -10.01
CA TYR A 138 1.86 -9.36 -9.40
C TYR A 138 1.97 -9.15 -7.89
N LEU A 139 2.06 -7.89 -7.44
CA LEU A 139 2.09 -7.55 -6.01
C LEU A 139 0.79 -7.95 -5.30
N THR A 140 -0.36 -7.76 -5.95
CA THR A 140 -1.65 -8.22 -5.43
C THR A 140 -1.70 -9.74 -5.26
N ARG A 141 -1.08 -10.47 -6.17
CA ARG A 141 -1.00 -11.95 -6.09
C ARG A 141 -0.01 -12.42 -5.02
N TYR A 142 1.07 -11.66 -4.79
CA TYR A 142 2.15 -12.00 -3.87
C TYR A 142 2.43 -10.86 -2.88
N PRO A 143 1.52 -10.59 -1.91
CA PRO A 143 1.64 -9.44 -1.00
C PRO A 143 2.90 -9.44 -0.12
N ILE A 144 3.53 -10.61 0.07
CA ILE A 144 4.78 -10.73 0.84
C ILE A 144 5.92 -9.89 0.23
N LEU A 145 5.85 -9.60 -1.07
CA LEU A 145 6.82 -8.75 -1.75
C LEU A 145 6.76 -7.28 -1.31
N LEU A 146 5.68 -6.88 -0.62
CA LEU A 146 5.63 -5.57 0.00
C LEU A 146 6.76 -5.39 1.03
N ASP A 147 7.08 -6.45 1.78
CA ASP A 147 8.18 -6.41 2.76
C ASP A 147 9.54 -6.18 2.08
N GLU A 148 9.76 -6.80 0.92
CA GLU A 148 10.98 -6.63 0.12
C GLU A 148 11.07 -5.23 -0.48
N LEU A 149 9.97 -4.73 -1.07
CA LEU A 149 9.90 -3.38 -1.64
C LEU A 149 10.23 -2.31 -0.59
N LEU A 150 9.69 -2.47 0.61
CA LEU A 150 9.90 -1.53 1.70
C LEU A 150 11.32 -1.63 2.26
N SER A 151 11.88 -2.83 2.35
CA SER A 151 13.24 -3.06 2.81
C SER A 151 14.27 -2.52 1.81
N ALA A 152 14.05 -2.70 0.51
CA ALA A 152 14.94 -2.21 -0.55
C ALA A 152 15.02 -0.68 -0.60
N GLN A 153 13.93 0.01 -0.27
CA GLN A 153 13.85 1.48 -0.30
C GLN A 153 14.33 2.16 0.99
N LEU A 154 14.23 1.47 2.13
CA LEU A 154 14.83 1.93 3.38
C LEU A 154 16.36 1.82 3.36
N MET A 155 16.89 1.00 2.48
CA MET A 155 18.32 0.90 2.21
C MET A 155 18.59 1.54 0.84
N ASP A 156 19.15 2.73 0.82
CA ASP A 156 19.72 3.41 -0.36
C ASP A 156 20.95 2.59 -0.88
N THR A 157 20.70 1.33 -1.20
CA THR A 157 21.72 0.35 -1.51
C THR A 157 21.79 0.14 -3.02
N LYS A 158 22.82 0.72 -3.63
CA LYS A 158 23.28 0.29 -4.96
C LYS A 158 23.28 -1.23 -5.04
N TYR A 159 22.65 -1.76 -6.06
CA TYR A 159 22.52 -3.18 -6.34
C TYR A 159 23.87 -3.88 -6.20
N ASN A 160 24.05 -4.66 -5.15
CA ASN A 160 25.30 -5.37 -4.87
C ASN A 160 25.13 -6.87 -5.16
N TRP A 161 25.46 -7.25 -6.39
CA TRP A 161 25.39 -8.64 -6.88
C TRP A 161 26.13 -9.63 -5.98
N GLN A 162 27.26 -9.23 -5.39
CA GLN A 162 28.05 -10.10 -4.52
C GLN A 162 27.30 -10.39 -3.20
N LYS A 163 26.63 -9.37 -2.65
CA LYS A 163 25.80 -9.53 -1.44
C LYS A 163 24.63 -10.47 -1.72
N LEU A 164 23.90 -10.25 -2.81
CA LEU A 164 22.79 -11.11 -3.23
C LEU A 164 23.21 -12.56 -3.46
N HIS A 165 24.36 -12.77 -4.11
CA HIS A 165 24.90 -14.12 -4.31
C HIS A 165 25.22 -14.81 -2.98
N ASN A 166 25.81 -14.09 -2.04
CA ASN A 166 26.17 -14.64 -0.73
C ASN A 166 24.91 -14.98 0.10
N GLU A 167 23.89 -14.13 0.05
CA GLU A 167 22.60 -14.35 0.74
C GLU A 167 21.89 -15.58 0.18
N LEU A 168 21.78 -15.69 -1.16
CA LEU A 168 21.18 -16.85 -1.79
C LEU A 168 21.93 -18.14 -1.47
N SER A 169 23.28 -18.11 -1.59
CA SER A 169 24.11 -19.26 -1.30
C SER A 169 23.99 -19.71 0.15
N GLY A 170 23.93 -18.75 1.10
CA GLY A 170 23.72 -19.03 2.52
C GLY A 170 22.36 -19.67 2.79
N SER A 171 21.30 -19.14 2.19
CA SER A 171 19.94 -19.66 2.33
C SER A 171 19.80 -21.08 1.75
N LEU A 172 20.41 -21.34 0.58
CA LEU A 172 20.41 -22.67 -0.03
C LEU A 172 21.22 -23.69 0.80
N PHE A 173 22.34 -23.25 1.39
CA PHE A 173 23.14 -24.10 2.27
C PHE A 173 22.39 -24.49 3.53
N ALA A 174 21.62 -23.57 4.10
CA ALA A 174 20.79 -23.83 5.29
C ALA A 174 19.69 -24.88 5.07
N CYS A 175 19.23 -25.06 3.82
CA CYS A 175 18.23 -26.08 3.47
C CYS A 175 18.80 -27.52 3.45
N HIS A 176 20.09 -27.74 3.69
CA HIS A 176 20.75 -29.05 3.62
C HIS A 176 20.34 -29.84 2.37
N ASP A 177 19.83 -31.08 2.52
CA ASP A 177 19.40 -31.93 1.41
C ASP A 177 17.90 -31.85 1.09
N ASP A 178 17.17 -30.91 1.71
CA ASP A 178 15.75 -30.70 1.42
C ASP A 178 15.56 -29.95 0.09
N THR A 179 15.18 -30.70 -0.93
CA THR A 179 14.95 -30.20 -2.28
C THR A 179 13.76 -29.25 -2.35
N GLU A 180 12.71 -29.50 -1.59
CA GLU A 180 11.49 -28.66 -1.56
C GLU A 180 11.80 -27.31 -0.94
N ALA A 181 12.50 -27.29 0.19
CA ALA A 181 12.97 -26.04 0.82
C ALA A 181 13.91 -25.25 -0.10
N LYS A 182 14.82 -25.91 -0.84
CA LYS A 182 15.68 -25.24 -1.82
C LYS A 182 14.86 -24.61 -2.97
N MET A 183 13.86 -25.32 -3.46
CA MET A 183 12.97 -24.78 -4.51
C MET A 183 12.16 -23.58 -4.03
N ASP A 184 11.72 -23.57 -2.79
CA ASP A 184 11.01 -22.45 -2.20
C ASP A 184 11.94 -21.24 -2.00
N VAL A 185 13.15 -21.44 -1.53
CA VAL A 185 14.19 -20.38 -1.44
C VAL A 185 14.47 -19.77 -2.81
N LEU A 186 14.66 -20.58 -3.85
CA LEU A 186 14.89 -20.09 -5.21
C LEU A 186 13.70 -19.31 -5.75
N ARG A 187 12.47 -19.79 -5.52
CA ARG A 187 11.25 -19.12 -5.94
C ARG A 187 11.09 -17.77 -5.22
N HIS A 188 11.32 -17.73 -3.92
CA HIS A 188 11.32 -16.49 -3.14
C HIS A 188 12.37 -15.50 -3.65
N PHE A 189 13.58 -15.97 -3.86
CA PHE A 189 14.67 -15.14 -4.36
C PHE A 189 14.35 -14.57 -5.74
N GLN A 190 13.83 -15.40 -6.67
CA GLN A 190 13.42 -14.93 -8.00
C GLN A 190 12.31 -13.87 -7.89
N HIS A 191 11.32 -14.07 -7.04
CA HIS A 191 10.25 -13.10 -6.86
C HIS A 191 10.78 -11.76 -6.35
N ALA A 192 11.71 -11.76 -5.39
CA ALA A 192 12.33 -10.56 -4.84
C ALA A 192 13.18 -9.79 -5.87
N GLN A 193 13.76 -10.49 -6.88
CA GLN A 193 14.61 -9.86 -7.91
C GLN A 193 13.81 -9.30 -9.10
N VAL A 194 12.54 -9.65 -9.26
CA VAL A 194 11.68 -9.15 -10.35
C VAL A 194 11.16 -7.74 -10.05
N PHE A 195 11.21 -7.31 -8.80
CA PHE A 195 10.87 -5.97 -8.32
C PHE A 195 12.11 -5.11 -8.06
#